data_4f8ae0b306e9830f8dc30de5c687dc33
#
_entry.id   4f8ae0b306e9830f8dc30de5c687dc33
#
_cell.length_a   1.000
_cell.length_b   1.000
_cell.length_c   1.000
_cell.angle_alpha   90.00
_cell.angle_beta   90.00
_cell.angle_gamma   90.00
#
_symmetry.space_group_name_H-M   'P 1'
#
loop_
_entity.id
_entity.type
_entity.pdbx_description
1 polymer ?
#
loop_
_entity_poly.entity_id
_entity_poly.type
_entity_poly.pdbx_seq_one_letter_code
_entity_poly.pdbx_strand_id
1 'polypeptide(L)'
;VDRAYAQVDTPYIFHCEDDYEFFRSGFMEDSLSVLKHDPGAITVWLRNLWEGNRHKFEERIRYTDDNVMYRRVLPKTSRNHTWYGFTFNPSLRRLADYERIKPFNDVGHELEINYAYHELGFYGVTLEEGAARDVGRGHHVPDVGESFIQRIRAELRRRRRARRERRAHR
;
A
#
# COMPACT_ATOMS: atom_id res chain seq x y z
N VAL A 1 9.29 -9.01 7.39
CA VAL A 1 7.97 -9.42 6.89
C VAL A 1 7.86 -10.95 6.91
N ASP A 2 8.72 -11.71 6.22
CA ASP A 2 8.62 -13.18 6.08
C ASP A 2 8.55 -13.93 7.41
N ARG A 3 9.35 -13.53 8.44
CA ARG A 3 9.29 -14.12 9.77
C ARG A 3 7.94 -13.95 10.45
N ALA A 4 7.29 -12.80 10.25
CA ALA A 4 5.96 -12.56 10.79
C ALA A 4 4.90 -13.36 10.03
N TYR A 5 5.01 -13.39 8.70
CA TYR A 5 4.04 -14.13 7.86
C TYR A 5 4.13 -15.65 8.07
N ALA A 6 5.31 -16.17 8.37
CA ALA A 6 5.48 -17.59 8.72
C ALA A 6 4.78 -18.03 10.03
N GLN A 7 4.33 -17.08 10.86
CA GLN A 7 3.56 -17.36 12.08
C GLN A 7 2.04 -17.26 11.85
N VAL A 8 1.61 -16.89 10.66
CA VAL A 8 0.18 -16.73 10.35
C VAL A 8 -0.39 -18.09 9.98
N ASP A 9 -1.41 -18.52 10.71
CA ASP A 9 -2.17 -19.76 10.50
C ASP A 9 -3.60 -19.53 9.98
N THR A 10 -3.97 -18.25 9.76
CA THR A 10 -5.25 -17.84 9.22
C THR A 10 -5.20 -17.66 7.70
N PRO A 11 -6.34 -17.79 6.97
CA PRO A 11 -6.37 -17.65 5.52
C PRO A 11 -6.00 -16.24 5.00
N TYR A 12 -6.04 -15.23 5.88
CA TYR A 12 -5.78 -13.84 5.53
C TYR A 12 -4.75 -13.22 6.46
N ILE A 13 -4.00 -12.28 5.92
CA ILE A 13 -3.00 -11.47 6.62
C ILE A 13 -3.46 -10.04 6.62
N PHE A 14 -3.63 -9.44 7.80
CA PHE A 14 -3.71 -8.00 7.92
C PHE A 14 -2.30 -7.44 8.16
N HIS A 15 -1.75 -6.81 7.13
CA HIS A 15 -0.46 -6.13 7.24
C HIS A 15 -0.70 -4.70 7.71
N CYS A 16 0.00 -4.28 8.75
CA CYS A 16 -0.07 -2.95 9.33
C CYS A 16 1.32 -2.45 9.71
N GLU A 17 1.60 -1.20 9.42
CA GLU A 17 2.77 -0.45 9.90
C GLU A 17 2.37 0.40 11.11
N ASP A 18 3.33 0.82 11.93
CA ASP A 18 3.12 1.51 13.21
C ASP A 18 2.83 3.02 13.07
N ASP A 19 2.97 3.55 11.87
CA ASP A 19 2.76 4.96 11.54
C ASP A 19 1.40 5.26 10.90
N TYR A 20 0.40 4.37 11.11
CA TYR A 20 -0.97 4.56 10.62
C TYR A 20 -1.98 4.68 11.75
N GLU A 21 -2.90 5.61 11.56
CA GLU A 21 -4.09 5.77 12.41
C GLU A 21 -5.33 5.30 11.65
N PHE A 22 -6.15 4.46 12.31
CA PHE A 22 -7.42 3.99 11.78
C PHE A 22 -8.55 4.88 12.32
N PHE A 23 -9.38 5.41 11.43
CA PHE A 23 -10.45 6.36 11.77
C PHE A 23 -11.86 5.81 11.48
N ARG A 24 -11.96 4.63 10.88
CA ARG A 24 -13.23 3.95 10.56
C ARG A 24 -13.16 2.48 10.99
N SER A 25 -14.27 1.93 11.50
CA SER A 25 -14.47 0.48 11.72
C SER A 25 -15.10 -0.19 10.50
N GLY A 26 -15.21 -1.52 10.48
CA GLY A 26 -15.83 -2.31 9.40
C GLY A 26 -14.95 -2.52 8.17
N PHE A 27 -13.78 -1.90 8.10
CA PHE A 27 -12.87 -1.98 6.95
C PHE A 27 -12.27 -3.38 6.75
N MET A 28 -12.21 -4.18 7.79
CA MET A 28 -11.72 -5.58 7.72
C MET A 28 -12.74 -6.44 6.99
N GLU A 29 -14.01 -6.32 7.33
CA GLU A 29 -15.14 -6.99 6.72
C GLU A 29 -15.28 -6.57 5.26
N ASP A 30 -15.19 -5.26 4.98
CA ASP A 30 -15.20 -4.70 3.62
C ASP A 30 -14.05 -5.29 2.78
N SER A 31 -12.83 -5.29 3.32
CA SER A 31 -11.66 -5.83 2.63
C SER A 31 -11.79 -7.32 2.37
N LEU A 32 -12.35 -8.07 3.31
CA LEU A 32 -12.60 -9.49 3.17
C LEU A 32 -13.65 -9.76 2.07
N SER A 33 -14.72 -8.97 2.01
CA SER A 33 -15.73 -9.05 0.96
C SER A 33 -15.11 -8.82 -0.41
N VAL A 34 -14.25 -7.79 -0.55
CA VAL A 34 -13.54 -7.50 -1.80
C VAL A 34 -12.64 -8.67 -2.20
N LEU A 35 -11.81 -9.19 -1.29
CA LEU A 35 -10.91 -10.30 -1.61
C LEU A 35 -11.64 -11.59 -1.97
N LYS A 36 -12.81 -11.86 -1.42
CA LYS A 36 -13.66 -13.00 -1.79
C LYS A 36 -14.28 -12.83 -3.17
N HIS A 37 -14.71 -11.60 -3.50
CA HIS A 37 -15.39 -11.27 -4.76
C HIS A 37 -14.40 -11.15 -5.94
N ASP A 38 -13.21 -10.59 -5.70
CA ASP A 38 -12.21 -10.29 -6.74
C ASP A 38 -10.92 -11.11 -6.53
N PRO A 39 -10.79 -12.28 -7.16
CA PRO A 39 -9.60 -13.13 -7.01
C PRO A 39 -8.33 -12.51 -7.60
N GLY A 40 -8.43 -11.51 -8.46
CA GLY A 40 -7.29 -10.77 -9.02
C GLY A 40 -6.74 -9.69 -8.08
N ALA A 41 -7.49 -9.30 -7.04
CA ALA A 41 -7.01 -8.34 -6.06
C ALA A 41 -5.96 -8.97 -5.14
N ILE A 42 -4.72 -8.44 -5.15
CA ILE A 42 -3.64 -8.92 -4.27
C ILE A 42 -3.67 -8.25 -2.91
N THR A 43 -4.15 -7.03 -2.84
CA THR A 43 -4.18 -6.21 -1.63
C THR A 43 -5.31 -5.20 -1.70
N VAL A 44 -6.00 -4.98 -0.58
CA VAL A 44 -7.05 -3.97 -0.46
C VAL A 44 -6.51 -2.81 0.35
N TRP A 45 -6.31 -1.67 -0.30
CA TRP A 45 -5.81 -0.46 0.35
C TRP A 45 -6.86 0.18 1.22
N LEU A 46 -6.41 0.65 2.38
CA LEU A 46 -7.24 1.30 3.39
C LEU A 46 -7.09 2.82 3.42
N ARG A 47 -6.14 3.38 2.66
CA ARG A 47 -5.93 4.84 2.61
C ARG A 47 -7.03 5.52 1.81
N ASN A 48 -7.33 6.76 2.18
CA ASN A 48 -8.23 7.60 1.39
C ASN A 48 -7.68 7.82 -0.03
N LEU A 49 -8.56 7.76 -1.04
CA LEU A 49 -8.24 8.01 -2.45
C LEU A 49 -7.54 9.37 -2.66
N TRP A 50 -7.87 10.35 -1.82
CA TRP A 50 -7.42 11.74 -1.93
C TRP A 50 -6.15 12.06 -1.15
N GLU A 51 -5.63 11.12 -0.36
CA GLU A 51 -4.40 11.31 0.41
C GLU A 51 -3.13 11.25 -0.45
N GLY A 52 -2.92 12.31 -1.21
CA GLY A 52 -1.60 12.83 -1.59
C GLY A 52 -0.68 12.02 -2.49
N ASN A 53 -1.01 10.79 -2.87
CA ASN A 53 -0.04 9.87 -3.50
C ASN A 53 -0.04 9.87 -5.04
N ARG A 54 -0.79 10.74 -5.71
CA ARG A 54 -0.84 10.81 -7.19
C ARG A 54 -1.09 9.44 -7.87
N HIS A 55 -1.70 8.48 -7.16
CA HIS A 55 -2.14 7.25 -7.76
C HIS A 55 -3.41 7.52 -8.57
N LYS A 56 -3.50 6.84 -9.70
CA LYS A 56 -4.72 6.83 -10.50
C LYS A 56 -5.52 5.59 -10.17
N PHE A 57 -6.81 5.74 -10.18
CA PHE A 57 -7.76 4.66 -9.95
C PHE A 57 -8.65 4.53 -11.18
N GLU A 58 -9.18 3.33 -11.37
CA GLU A 58 -10.20 3.09 -12.39
C GLU A 58 -11.39 4.05 -12.14
N GLU A 59 -11.93 4.67 -13.17
CA GLU A 59 -13.09 5.57 -13.03
C GLU A 59 -14.33 4.80 -12.59
N ARG A 60 -14.45 3.55 -13.05
CA ARG A 60 -15.55 2.66 -12.69
C ARG A 60 -15.46 2.24 -11.22
N ILE A 61 -16.53 2.48 -10.47
CA ILE A 61 -16.73 1.87 -9.16
C ILE A 61 -17.17 0.41 -9.38
N ARG A 62 -16.56 -0.50 -8.64
CA ARG A 62 -16.91 -1.91 -8.57
C ARG A 62 -17.65 -2.17 -7.27
N TYR A 63 -18.48 -3.19 -7.28
CA TYR A 63 -19.28 -3.59 -6.12
C TYR A 63 -19.06 -5.07 -5.86
N THR A 64 -18.91 -5.45 -4.59
CA THR A 64 -19.01 -6.85 -4.18
C THR A 64 -20.47 -7.27 -4.07
N ASP A 65 -20.72 -8.56 -3.84
CA ASP A 65 -22.08 -9.07 -3.60
C ASP A 65 -22.73 -8.46 -2.35
N ASP A 66 -21.89 -8.02 -1.38
CA ASP A 66 -22.32 -7.33 -0.16
C ASP A 66 -22.41 -5.79 -0.35
N ASN A 67 -22.38 -5.29 -1.61
CA ASN A 67 -22.41 -3.88 -1.97
C ASN A 67 -21.22 -3.05 -1.45
N VAL A 68 -20.08 -3.66 -1.14
CA VAL A 68 -18.86 -2.92 -0.80
C VAL A 68 -18.29 -2.28 -2.06
N MET A 69 -18.08 -0.97 -2.02
CA MET A 69 -17.54 -0.18 -3.14
C MET A 69 -16.01 -0.18 -3.13
N TYR A 70 -15.41 -0.50 -4.27
CA TYR A 70 -13.96 -0.47 -4.44
C TYR A 70 -13.56 -0.10 -5.86
N ARG A 71 -12.29 0.28 -6.04
CA ARG A 71 -11.70 0.58 -7.35
C ARG A 71 -10.39 -0.17 -7.54
N ARG A 72 -10.09 -0.48 -8.79
CA ARG A 72 -8.78 -0.97 -9.18
C ARG A 72 -7.77 0.17 -9.17
N VAL A 73 -6.59 -0.08 -8.64
CA VAL A 73 -5.44 0.82 -8.75
C VAL A 73 -4.85 0.69 -10.15
N LEU A 74 -4.70 1.80 -10.85
CA LEU A 74 -4.10 1.82 -12.18
C LEU A 74 -2.58 1.84 -12.08
N PRO A 75 -1.87 1.25 -13.06
CA PRO A 75 -0.42 1.28 -13.11
C PRO A 75 0.12 2.71 -13.08
N LYS A 76 1.15 2.92 -12.28
CA LYS A 76 1.84 4.21 -12.17
C LYS A 76 3.27 4.07 -12.67
N THR A 77 3.50 4.58 -13.87
CA THR A 77 4.83 4.59 -14.47
C THR A 77 5.62 5.81 -14.02
N SER A 78 6.84 5.61 -13.59
CA SER A 78 7.88 6.62 -13.40
C SER A 78 9.03 6.39 -14.38
N ARG A 79 10.08 7.19 -14.34
CA ARG A 79 11.17 7.14 -15.34
C ARG A 79 11.74 5.74 -15.60
N ASN A 80 11.85 4.90 -14.58
CA ASN A 80 12.58 3.63 -14.65
C ASN A 80 11.75 2.41 -14.20
N HIS A 81 10.50 2.58 -13.75
CA HIS A 81 9.69 1.48 -13.23
C HIS A 81 8.20 1.76 -13.37
N THR A 82 7.41 0.69 -13.38
CA THR A 82 5.95 0.74 -13.29
C THR A 82 5.48 0.03 -12.03
N TRP A 83 4.62 0.69 -11.29
CA TRP A 83 4.05 0.14 -10.07
C TRP A 83 2.58 -0.25 -10.30
N TYR A 84 2.19 -1.45 -9.92
CA TYR A 84 0.92 -2.09 -10.26
C TYR A 84 -0.04 -2.25 -9.07
N GLY A 85 0.31 -1.68 -7.93
CA GLY A 85 -0.60 -1.58 -6.81
C GLY A 85 -0.30 -2.47 -5.62
N PHE A 86 0.74 -3.32 -5.66
CA PHE A 86 1.18 -3.97 -4.43
C PHE A 86 1.88 -2.96 -3.51
N THR A 87 1.61 -3.03 -2.20
CA THR A 87 2.26 -2.19 -1.19
C THR A 87 2.24 -2.88 0.17
N PHE A 88 3.19 -2.52 1.03
CA PHE A 88 3.20 -2.89 2.43
C PHE A 88 2.37 -1.95 3.32
N ASN A 89 1.79 -0.88 2.79
CA ASN A 89 0.84 -0.08 3.57
C ASN A 89 -0.30 -0.95 4.14
N PRO A 90 -0.98 -0.49 5.21
CA PRO A 90 -2.06 -1.23 5.84
C PRO A 90 -3.07 -1.76 4.84
N SER A 91 -3.22 -3.09 4.84
CA SER A 91 -4.04 -3.78 3.86
C SER A 91 -4.33 -5.22 4.28
N LEU A 92 -5.47 -5.73 3.86
CA LEU A 92 -5.78 -7.16 3.95
C LEU A 92 -5.32 -7.87 2.68
N ARG A 93 -4.79 -9.09 2.82
CA ARG A 93 -4.38 -9.97 1.71
C ARG A 93 -4.57 -11.42 2.06
N ARG A 94 -4.62 -12.30 1.06
CA ARG A 94 -4.70 -13.75 1.29
C ARG A 94 -3.33 -14.30 1.62
N LEU A 95 -3.24 -15.21 2.60
CA LEU A 95 -2.01 -15.98 2.88
C LEU A 95 -1.60 -16.81 1.65
N ALA A 96 -2.57 -17.42 0.97
CA ALA A 96 -2.32 -18.22 -0.23
C ALA A 96 -1.62 -17.46 -1.36
N ASP A 97 -1.84 -16.14 -1.49
CA ASP A 97 -1.17 -15.32 -2.52
C ASP A 97 0.29 -15.03 -2.12
N TYR A 98 0.59 -14.83 -0.83
CA TYR A 98 1.97 -14.76 -0.34
C TYR A 98 2.72 -16.08 -0.59
N GLU A 99 2.06 -17.21 -0.36
CA GLU A 99 2.62 -18.55 -0.56
C GLU A 99 3.13 -18.79 -2.01
N ARG A 100 2.59 -18.07 -2.99
CA ARG A 100 2.96 -18.20 -4.42
C ARG A 100 4.34 -17.66 -4.76
N ILE A 101 4.84 -16.69 -3.98
CA ILE A 101 6.11 -15.99 -4.28
C ILE A 101 7.05 -15.91 -3.06
N LYS A 102 6.67 -16.54 -1.93
CA LYS A 102 7.50 -16.54 -0.70
C LYS A 102 8.86 -17.19 -0.90
N PRO A 103 9.91 -16.81 -0.14
CA PRO A 103 9.88 -15.66 0.76
C PRO A 103 10.12 -14.36 0.01
N PHE A 104 9.55 -13.25 0.48
CA PHE A 104 9.76 -11.93 -0.12
C PHE A 104 11.22 -11.51 -0.18
N ASN A 105 12.02 -11.92 0.81
CA ASN A 105 13.47 -11.64 0.82
C ASN A 105 14.21 -12.16 -0.43
N ASP A 106 13.75 -13.26 -1.04
CA ASP A 106 14.37 -13.83 -2.22
C ASP A 106 13.87 -13.14 -3.50
N VAL A 107 12.68 -12.54 -3.45
CA VAL A 107 12.10 -11.76 -4.57
C VAL A 107 12.75 -10.38 -4.65
N GLY A 108 12.95 -9.70 -3.51
CA GLY A 108 13.54 -8.38 -3.44
C GLY A 108 12.76 -7.38 -2.59
N HIS A 109 12.82 -6.10 -2.95
CA HIS A 109 12.07 -5.03 -2.31
C HIS A 109 10.63 -4.94 -2.82
N GLU A 110 9.84 -4.01 -2.28
CA GLU A 110 8.43 -3.81 -2.65
C GLU A 110 8.20 -3.73 -4.18
N LEU A 111 9.13 -3.13 -4.91
CA LEU A 111 9.01 -2.98 -6.36
C LEU A 111 9.11 -4.33 -7.10
N GLU A 112 10.07 -5.17 -6.74
CA GLU A 112 10.26 -6.50 -7.33
C GLU A 112 9.09 -7.42 -6.98
N ILE A 113 8.60 -7.36 -5.74
CA ILE A 113 7.40 -8.08 -5.29
C ILE A 113 6.17 -7.63 -6.09
N ASN A 114 6.03 -6.33 -6.33
CA ASN A 114 4.96 -5.77 -7.15
C ASN A 114 5.00 -6.29 -8.60
N TYR A 115 6.19 -6.44 -9.20
CA TYR A 115 6.34 -7.07 -10.51
C TYR A 115 5.96 -8.55 -10.50
N ALA A 116 6.46 -9.31 -9.51
CA ALA A 116 6.17 -10.74 -9.39
C ALA A 116 4.66 -11.00 -9.31
N TYR A 117 3.92 -10.21 -8.52
CA TYR A 117 2.47 -10.32 -8.47
C TYR A 117 1.78 -9.90 -9.77
N HIS A 118 2.28 -8.85 -10.42
CA HIS A 118 1.73 -8.43 -11.71
C HIS A 118 1.88 -9.50 -12.80
N GLU A 119 3.02 -10.18 -12.89
CA GLU A 119 3.27 -11.28 -13.81
C GLU A 119 2.31 -12.48 -13.58
N LEU A 120 1.86 -12.66 -12.34
CA LEU A 120 0.82 -13.63 -11.99
C LEU A 120 -0.61 -13.14 -12.27
N GLY A 121 -0.78 -11.93 -12.84
CA GLY A 121 -2.06 -11.34 -13.18
C GLY A 121 -2.74 -10.57 -12.05
N PHE A 122 -2.07 -10.38 -10.92
CA PHE A 122 -2.62 -9.64 -9.78
C PHE A 122 -2.51 -8.12 -9.95
N TYR A 123 -3.34 -7.39 -9.19
CA TYR A 123 -3.36 -5.94 -9.10
C TYR A 123 -3.83 -5.46 -7.72
N GLY A 124 -3.47 -4.24 -7.36
CA GLY A 124 -4.00 -3.59 -6.16
C GLY A 124 -5.42 -3.07 -6.34
N VAL A 125 -6.19 -3.08 -5.28
CA VAL A 125 -7.49 -2.41 -5.21
C VAL A 125 -7.55 -1.51 -3.98
N THR A 126 -8.50 -0.59 -3.95
CA THR A 126 -8.73 0.32 -2.82
C THR A 126 -10.21 0.38 -2.51
N LEU A 127 -10.57 0.45 -1.24
CA LEU A 127 -11.94 0.79 -0.84
C LEU A 127 -12.27 2.21 -1.31
N GLU A 128 -13.51 2.44 -1.71
CA GLU A 128 -13.98 3.80 -2.06
C GLU A 128 -13.96 4.70 -0.83
N GLU A 129 -14.32 4.17 0.32
CA GLU A 129 -14.20 4.82 1.62
C GLU A 129 -12.96 4.30 2.36
N GLY A 130 -11.95 5.16 2.52
CA GLY A 130 -10.75 4.83 3.26
C GLY A 130 -11.02 4.63 4.75
N ALA A 131 -10.07 4.01 5.43
CA ALA A 131 -10.17 3.71 6.86
C ALA A 131 -8.88 4.04 7.63
N ALA A 132 -7.78 4.34 6.93
CA ALA A 132 -6.48 4.60 7.53
C ALA A 132 -5.81 5.83 6.94
N ARG A 133 -5.08 6.56 7.75
CA ARG A 133 -4.24 7.68 7.33
C ARG A 133 -2.82 7.53 7.85
N ASP A 134 -1.86 7.95 7.04
CA ASP A 134 -0.44 8.00 7.37
C ASP A 134 -0.18 9.18 8.31
N VAL A 135 0.20 8.90 9.55
CA VAL A 135 0.59 9.88 10.57
C VAL A 135 2.12 10.00 10.71
N GLY A 136 2.87 9.12 10.07
CA GLY A 136 4.34 9.08 10.08
C GLY A 136 5.04 10.14 9.24
N ARG A 137 4.31 10.98 8.51
CA ARG A 137 4.88 12.03 7.65
C ARG A 137 5.75 13.01 8.44
N GLY A 138 7.02 12.73 8.51
CA GLY A 138 8.03 13.54 9.21
C GLY A 138 8.88 12.74 10.17
N HIS A 139 8.48 11.53 10.50
CA HIS A 139 9.15 10.64 11.44
C HIS A 139 9.72 9.35 10.81
N HIS A 140 9.78 9.27 9.48
CA HIS A 140 10.37 8.11 8.80
C HIS A 140 11.79 7.84 9.31
N VAL A 141 11.98 6.66 9.88
CA VAL A 141 13.30 6.09 10.08
C VAL A 141 13.84 5.72 8.69
N PRO A 142 15.01 6.22 8.25
CA PRO A 142 15.57 5.86 6.96
C PRO A 142 15.83 4.36 6.90
N ASP A 143 15.46 3.73 5.79
CA ASP A 143 15.77 2.32 5.54
C ASP A 143 17.25 2.02 5.78
N VAL A 144 17.52 0.89 6.44
CA VAL A 144 18.88 0.38 6.65
C VAL A 144 19.44 0.02 5.28
N GLY A 145 20.16 0.94 4.64
CA GLY A 145 20.69 0.77 3.28
C GLY A 145 20.61 2.03 2.42
N GLU A 146 19.90 3.06 2.85
CA GLU A 146 19.97 4.34 2.15
C GLU A 146 21.41 4.88 2.10
N SER A 147 21.89 5.15 0.88
CA SER A 147 23.20 5.76 0.71
C SER A 147 23.23 7.13 1.40
N PHE A 148 24.41 7.55 1.90
CA PHE A 148 24.64 8.86 2.52
C PHE A 148 24.08 10.02 1.65
N ILE A 149 24.15 9.89 0.32
CA ILE A 149 23.62 10.86 -0.64
C ILE A 149 22.07 10.91 -0.60
N GLN A 150 21.41 9.77 -0.44
CA GLN A 150 19.93 9.71 -0.32
C GLN A 150 19.47 10.38 0.97
N ARG A 151 20.18 10.16 2.09
CA ARG A 151 19.93 10.83 3.38
C ARG A 151 20.05 12.36 3.28
N ILE A 152 21.11 12.86 2.65
CA ILE A 152 21.28 14.31 2.43
C ILE A 152 20.16 14.87 1.55
N ARG A 153 19.75 14.18 0.48
CA ARG A 153 18.66 14.61 -0.40
C ARG A 153 17.31 14.62 0.32
N ALA A 154 17.04 13.67 1.19
CA ALA A 154 15.84 13.61 2.01
C ALA A 154 15.79 14.78 3.00
N GLU A 155 16.88 15.06 3.70
CA GLU A 155 17.02 16.17 4.65
C GLU A 155 16.86 17.55 3.95
N LEU A 156 17.44 17.74 2.78
CA LEU A 156 17.26 18.96 2.00
C LEU A 156 15.80 19.16 1.55
N ARG A 157 15.09 18.09 1.19
CA ARG A 157 13.67 18.14 0.85
C ARG A 157 12.82 18.53 2.07
N ARG A 158 13.10 17.97 3.26
CA ARG A 158 12.42 18.33 4.52
C ARG A 158 12.60 19.81 4.84
N ARG A 159 13.82 20.35 4.76
CA ARG A 159 14.10 21.77 5.03
C ARG A 159 13.42 22.71 4.04
N ARG A 160 13.36 22.35 2.74
CA ARG A 160 12.65 23.13 1.71
C ARG A 160 11.15 23.16 1.96
N ARG A 161 10.57 22.06 2.41
CA ARG A 161 9.15 21.94 2.74
C ARG A 161 8.79 22.78 3.97
N ALA A 162 9.53 22.65 5.05
CA ALA A 162 9.33 23.44 6.26
C ALA A 162 9.44 24.96 6.01
N ARG A 163 10.33 25.37 5.09
CA ARG A 163 10.43 26.79 4.66
C ARG A 163 9.19 27.24 3.86
N ARG A 164 8.59 26.38 3.03
CA ARG A 164 7.37 26.70 2.28
C ARG A 164 6.16 26.82 3.22
N GLU A 165 6.02 25.92 4.16
CA GLU A 165 4.94 25.95 5.16
C GLU A 165 4.99 27.21 6.03
N ARG A 166 6.20 27.63 6.49
CA ARG A 166 6.41 28.88 7.24
C ARG A 166 6.14 30.16 6.40
N ARG A 167 6.25 30.08 5.07
CA ARG A 167 5.92 31.21 4.18
C ARG A 167 4.43 31.29 3.84
N ALA A 168 3.69 30.18 3.91
CA ALA A 168 2.27 30.14 3.67
C ALA A 168 1.43 30.58 4.89
N HIS A 169 2.05 30.69 6.07
CA HIS A 169 1.40 31.11 7.31
C HIS A 169 1.81 32.54 7.74
N ARG A 170 2.44 33.29 6.86
CA ARG A 170 2.69 34.75 6.96
C ARG A 170 1.90 35.50 5.89
#